data_3d6b8c93007d4823d08849f9797eb9f8
#
_entry.id   3d6b8c93007d4823d08849f9797eb9f8
#
_cell.length_a   1.000
_cell.length_b   1.000
_cell.length_c   1.000
_cell.angle_alpha   90.00
_cell.angle_beta   90.00
_cell.angle_gamma   90.00
#
_symmetry.space_group_name_H-M   'P 1'
#
loop_
_entity.id
_entity.type
_entity.pdbx_description
1 polymer ?
#
loop_
_entity_poly.entity_id
_entity_poly.type
_entity_poly.pdbx_seq_one_letter_code
_entity_poly.pdbx_strand_id
1 'polypeptide(L)'
;WSEDPTDSLASTAAYLARSGWQRGATWGAEVRLPANFNMGLIGKGTRRSAGDWSAQGVRTMSGGGLPAGNGSIIMPAGARGPAFFIGDNFRSILRYNNSDNYALGVAFLGERLAGRPGIQGSWPRNDRALSSAEREEIQRRLAQRGFYQGEIDGLFGSATMESVSAFQRSIGVTPDGYPTSILLDQLRR
;
A
#
# COMPACT_ATOMS: atom_id res chain seq x y z
N TRP A 1 17.82 -19.27 -19.89
CA TRP A 1 17.84 -19.53 -18.44
C TRP A 1 18.60 -20.84 -18.25
N SER A 2 19.65 -20.85 -17.43
CA SER A 2 20.37 -22.07 -17.11
C SER A 2 19.49 -23.00 -16.27
N GLU A 3 19.67 -24.31 -16.38
CA GLU A 3 18.98 -25.30 -15.55
C GLU A 3 19.36 -25.14 -14.05
N ASP A 4 20.50 -24.50 -13.76
CA ASP A 4 20.96 -24.19 -12.40
C ASP A 4 20.63 -22.71 -12.05
N PRO A 5 19.71 -22.45 -11.10
CA PRO A 5 19.32 -21.09 -10.69
C PRO A 5 20.32 -20.44 -9.73
N THR A 6 21.42 -21.12 -9.34
CA THR A 6 22.35 -20.68 -8.27
C THR A 6 22.88 -19.28 -8.53
N ASP A 7 23.38 -19.00 -9.73
CA ASP A 7 23.96 -17.69 -10.07
C ASP A 7 22.91 -16.58 -10.05
N SER A 8 21.71 -16.87 -10.52
CA SER A 8 20.59 -15.92 -10.51
C SER A 8 20.16 -15.59 -9.08
N LEU A 9 20.09 -16.60 -8.20
CA LEU A 9 19.73 -16.41 -6.79
C LEU A 9 20.85 -15.66 -6.05
N ALA A 10 22.12 -16.00 -6.29
CA ALA A 10 23.26 -15.31 -5.69
C ALA A 10 23.29 -13.82 -6.11
N SER A 11 23.08 -13.54 -7.40
CA SER A 11 23.02 -12.17 -7.92
C SER A 11 21.87 -11.37 -7.31
N THR A 12 20.69 -11.98 -7.17
CA THR A 12 19.52 -11.37 -6.54
C THR A 12 19.79 -11.10 -5.05
N ALA A 13 20.37 -12.04 -4.33
CA ALA A 13 20.74 -11.86 -2.93
C ALA A 13 21.77 -10.73 -2.75
N ALA A 14 22.78 -10.67 -3.62
CA ALA A 14 23.78 -9.60 -3.62
C ALA A 14 23.17 -8.23 -3.92
N TYR A 15 22.22 -8.17 -4.85
CA TYR A 15 21.47 -6.94 -5.14
C TYR A 15 20.66 -6.46 -3.93
N LEU A 16 19.90 -7.35 -3.29
CA LEU A 16 19.10 -7.02 -2.11
C LEU A 16 20.01 -6.54 -0.96
N ALA A 17 21.15 -7.21 -0.72
CA ALA A 17 22.11 -6.80 0.29
C ALA A 17 22.65 -5.38 0.04
N ARG A 18 23.05 -5.07 -1.19
CA ARG A 18 23.46 -3.70 -1.60
C ARG A 18 22.33 -2.69 -1.52
N SER A 19 21.07 -3.14 -1.66
CA SER A 19 19.88 -2.32 -1.52
C SER A 19 19.44 -2.12 -0.06
N GLY A 20 20.26 -2.56 0.92
CA GLY A 20 20.01 -2.33 2.34
C GLY A 20 19.18 -3.42 3.02
N TRP A 21 19.10 -4.63 2.43
CA TRP A 21 18.44 -5.77 3.07
C TRP A 21 19.13 -6.14 4.38
N GLN A 22 18.34 -6.22 5.44
CA GLN A 22 18.78 -6.60 6.78
C GLN A 22 18.45 -8.07 7.05
N ARG A 23 19.47 -8.91 7.19
CA ARG A 23 19.29 -10.33 7.53
C ARG A 23 18.64 -10.46 8.91
N GLY A 24 17.67 -11.38 9.02
CA GLY A 24 16.94 -11.61 10.27
C GLY A 24 15.80 -10.63 10.54
N ALA A 25 15.74 -9.47 9.85
CA ALA A 25 14.61 -8.58 9.92
C ALA A 25 13.52 -9.02 8.92
N THR A 26 12.25 -8.84 9.29
CA THR A 26 11.13 -9.05 8.36
C THR A 26 10.97 -7.87 7.40
N TRP A 27 10.22 -8.08 6.32
CA TRP A 27 9.82 -7.00 5.41
C TRP A 27 8.74 -6.08 6.03
N GLY A 28 7.93 -6.62 6.95
CA GLY A 28 6.79 -5.99 7.54
C GLY A 28 5.78 -7.00 8.07
N ALA A 29 4.54 -6.59 8.16
CA ALA A 29 3.44 -7.46 8.58
C ALA A 29 2.10 -6.94 8.05
N GLU A 30 1.14 -7.84 7.85
CA GLU A 30 -0.25 -7.47 7.69
C GLU A 30 -0.82 -7.00 9.04
N VAL A 31 -1.58 -5.90 9.02
CA VAL A 31 -2.03 -5.23 10.25
C VAL A 31 -3.53 -4.92 10.23
N ARG A 32 -4.08 -4.79 11.44
CA ARG A 32 -5.42 -4.21 11.69
C ARG A 32 -5.26 -2.78 12.16
N LEU A 33 -6.06 -1.90 11.59
CA LEU A 33 -6.18 -0.51 11.99
C LEU A 33 -7.41 -0.36 12.92
N PRO A 34 -7.36 0.50 13.95
CA PRO A 34 -8.53 0.80 14.75
C PRO A 34 -9.58 1.56 13.92
N ALA A 35 -10.84 1.50 14.32
CA ALA A 35 -11.96 2.12 13.58
C ALA A 35 -11.79 3.64 13.38
N ASN A 36 -11.14 4.31 14.33
CA ASN A 36 -10.90 5.75 14.32
C ASN A 36 -9.50 6.12 13.80
N PHE A 37 -8.85 5.25 13.03
CA PHE A 37 -7.51 5.50 12.52
C PHE A 37 -7.48 6.74 11.62
N ASN A 38 -6.47 7.58 11.81
CA ASN A 38 -6.26 8.74 10.94
C ASN A 38 -5.70 8.31 9.58
N MET A 39 -6.59 8.26 8.57
CA MET A 39 -6.22 7.85 7.21
C MET A 39 -5.19 8.77 6.55
N GLY A 40 -5.03 10.01 6.99
CA GLY A 40 -3.97 10.92 6.54
C GLY A 40 -2.55 10.46 6.89
N LEU A 41 -2.40 9.43 7.71
CA LEU A 41 -1.11 8.82 8.05
C LEU A 41 -0.73 7.64 7.14
N ILE A 42 -1.64 7.22 6.24
CA ILE A 42 -1.39 6.15 5.28
C ILE A 42 -0.44 6.64 4.18
N GLY A 43 0.48 5.78 3.81
CA GLY A 43 1.40 6.03 2.72
C GLY A 43 2.87 5.90 3.11
N LYS A 44 3.71 5.67 2.12
CA LYS A 44 5.17 5.43 2.27
C LYS A 44 5.93 6.64 2.85
N GLY A 45 5.36 7.83 2.73
CA GLY A 45 5.95 9.09 3.24
C GLY A 45 5.87 9.22 4.76
N THR A 46 4.85 8.65 5.40
CA THR A 46 4.69 8.69 6.85
C THR A 46 5.42 7.51 7.48
N ARG A 47 6.60 7.77 8.03
CA ARG A 47 7.42 6.75 8.68
C ARG A 47 7.51 6.98 10.17
N ARG A 48 7.17 5.98 10.98
CA ARG A 48 7.16 6.04 12.45
C ARG A 48 7.69 4.74 13.03
N SER A 49 8.05 4.75 14.30
CA SER A 49 8.44 3.53 15.02
C SER A 49 7.27 2.55 15.16
N ALA A 50 7.57 1.27 15.29
CA ALA A 50 6.58 0.25 15.61
C ALA A 50 5.82 0.58 16.90
N GLY A 51 6.50 1.18 17.89
CA GLY A 51 5.91 1.64 19.14
C GLY A 51 4.88 2.74 18.92
N ASP A 52 5.20 3.76 18.09
CA ASP A 52 4.28 4.88 17.79
C ASP A 52 3.02 4.37 17.07
N TRP A 53 3.18 3.45 16.10
CA TRP A 53 2.05 2.84 15.43
C TRP A 53 1.20 2.01 16.41
N SER A 54 1.85 1.24 17.29
CA SER A 54 1.16 0.45 18.32
C SER A 54 0.43 1.33 19.32
N ALA A 55 0.96 2.49 19.70
CA ALA A 55 0.29 3.48 20.54
C ALA A 55 -0.98 4.04 19.88
N GLN A 56 -1.03 4.09 18.55
CA GLN A 56 -2.23 4.46 17.78
C GLN A 56 -3.20 3.29 17.57
N GLY A 57 -2.98 2.14 18.20
CA GLY A 57 -3.87 0.98 18.12
C GLY A 57 -3.62 0.04 16.95
N VAL A 58 -2.56 0.28 16.14
CA VAL A 58 -2.20 -0.66 15.06
C VAL A 58 -1.67 -1.96 15.66
N ARG A 59 -2.15 -3.09 15.18
CA ARG A 59 -1.78 -4.45 15.63
C ARG A 59 -1.58 -5.37 14.44
N THR A 60 -0.75 -6.39 14.58
CA THR A 60 -0.70 -7.48 13.60
C THR A 60 -2.03 -8.22 13.51
N MET A 61 -2.25 -8.99 12.45
CA MET A 61 -3.47 -9.78 12.30
C MET A 61 -3.69 -10.77 13.44
N SER A 62 -2.64 -11.27 14.08
CA SER A 62 -2.69 -12.11 15.28
C SER A 62 -3.01 -11.34 16.57
N GLY A 63 -3.11 -10.01 16.52
CA GLY A 63 -3.34 -9.14 17.68
C GLY A 63 -2.05 -8.75 18.44
N GLY A 64 -0.90 -9.25 18.00
CA GLY A 64 0.41 -8.94 18.62
C GLY A 64 0.97 -7.58 18.23
N GLY A 65 2.17 -7.29 18.76
CA GLY A 65 2.94 -6.07 18.40
C GLY A 65 3.46 -6.12 16.98
N LEU A 66 3.80 -4.94 16.45
CA LEU A 66 4.42 -4.80 15.15
C LEU A 66 5.89 -5.27 15.17
N PRO A 67 6.43 -5.70 14.03
CA PRO A 67 7.87 -5.96 13.91
C PRO A 67 8.68 -4.73 14.33
N ALA A 68 9.81 -4.97 15.02
CA ALA A 68 10.67 -3.89 15.51
C ALA A 68 11.21 -3.02 14.36
N GLY A 69 11.47 -1.75 14.66
CA GLY A 69 12.02 -0.78 13.72
C GLY A 69 11.02 0.30 13.30
N ASN A 70 11.40 1.07 12.30
CA ASN A 70 10.57 2.11 11.72
C ASN A 70 9.92 1.61 10.44
N GLY A 71 8.67 1.99 10.24
CA GLY A 71 7.91 1.61 9.04
C GLY A 71 6.78 2.57 8.72
N SER A 72 6.12 2.30 7.62
CA SER A 72 4.95 3.04 7.14
C SER A 72 3.77 2.09 7.02
N ILE A 73 2.56 2.63 7.04
CA ILE A 73 1.34 1.84 6.76
C ILE A 73 0.92 2.09 5.31
N ILE A 74 0.69 1.03 4.57
CA ILE A 74 0.13 1.10 3.20
C ILE A 74 -1.17 0.30 3.11
N MET A 75 -2.05 0.72 2.23
CA MET A 75 -3.34 0.11 1.93
C MET A 75 -3.51 0.01 0.41
N PRO A 76 -2.96 -1.03 -0.24
CA PRO A 76 -2.89 -1.12 -1.71
C PRO A 76 -4.26 -1.21 -2.41
N ALA A 77 -5.32 -1.50 -1.67
CA ALA A 77 -6.69 -1.54 -2.17
C ALA A 77 -7.64 -0.64 -1.35
N GLY A 78 -7.09 0.42 -0.75
CA GLY A 78 -7.86 1.34 0.10
C GLY A 78 -8.40 0.69 1.37
N ALA A 79 -9.32 1.38 2.05
CA ALA A 79 -9.89 0.97 3.34
C ALA A 79 -10.69 -0.34 3.29
N ARG A 80 -11.05 -0.81 2.09
CA ARG A 80 -11.76 -2.08 1.89
C ARG A 80 -10.84 -3.28 1.70
N GLY A 81 -9.54 -3.06 1.62
CA GLY A 81 -8.51 -4.08 1.47
C GLY A 81 -7.66 -4.25 2.71
N PRO A 82 -6.68 -5.17 2.67
CA PRO A 82 -5.74 -5.37 3.75
C PRO A 82 -4.80 -4.17 3.91
N ALA A 83 -4.38 -3.91 5.14
CA ALA A 83 -3.36 -2.93 5.48
C ALA A 83 -2.05 -3.62 5.86
N PHE A 84 -0.92 -2.98 5.57
CA PHE A 84 0.40 -3.53 5.83
C PHE A 84 1.30 -2.50 6.50
N PHE A 85 1.96 -2.90 7.56
CA PHE A 85 3.15 -2.22 8.07
C PHE A 85 4.34 -2.66 7.24
N ILE A 86 5.03 -1.73 6.59
CA ILE A 86 6.18 -2.00 5.72
C ILE A 86 7.46 -1.41 6.33
N GLY A 87 8.46 -2.26 6.51
CA GLY A 87 9.77 -1.91 7.06
C GLY A 87 10.86 -1.67 6.02
N ASP A 88 12.12 -1.72 6.46
CA ASP A 88 13.27 -1.43 5.58
C ASP A 88 13.49 -2.50 4.52
N ASN A 89 13.27 -3.78 4.84
CA ASN A 89 13.39 -4.86 3.85
C ASN A 89 12.37 -4.76 2.72
N PHE A 90 11.16 -4.26 2.99
CA PHE A 90 10.20 -3.95 1.93
C PHE A 90 10.73 -2.85 0.99
N ARG A 91 11.37 -1.81 1.55
CA ARG A 91 12.00 -0.74 0.76
C ARG A 91 13.16 -1.25 -0.09
N SER A 92 13.89 -2.25 0.38
CA SER A 92 14.94 -2.91 -0.41
C SER A 92 14.37 -3.63 -1.64
N ILE A 93 13.19 -4.25 -1.53
CA ILE A 93 12.47 -4.84 -2.67
C ILE A 93 12.00 -3.73 -3.63
N LEU A 94 11.46 -2.63 -3.11
CA LEU A 94 11.01 -1.49 -3.94
C LEU A 94 12.14 -0.85 -4.74
N ARG A 95 13.40 -0.95 -4.33
CA ARG A 95 14.55 -0.49 -5.11
C ARG A 95 14.77 -1.31 -6.39
N TYR A 96 14.39 -2.59 -6.36
CA TYR A 96 14.42 -3.44 -7.55
C TYR A 96 13.24 -3.12 -8.49
N ASN A 97 12.03 -3.02 -7.94
CA ASN A 97 10.84 -2.65 -8.69
C ASN A 97 9.95 -1.78 -7.79
N ASN A 98 9.75 -0.51 -8.17
CA ASN A 98 8.99 0.48 -7.40
C ASN A 98 7.48 0.29 -7.56
N SER A 99 7.02 -0.95 -7.38
CA SER A 99 5.60 -1.32 -7.34
C SER A 99 5.28 -1.98 -6.00
N ASP A 100 4.33 -1.43 -5.26
CA ASP A 100 3.88 -1.98 -3.98
C ASP A 100 3.31 -3.39 -4.15
N ASN A 101 2.56 -3.63 -5.23
CA ASN A 101 1.99 -4.95 -5.52
C ASN A 101 3.07 -5.99 -5.83
N TYR A 102 4.11 -5.59 -6.58
CA TYR A 102 5.28 -6.46 -6.82
C TYR A 102 5.98 -6.78 -5.51
N ALA A 103 6.29 -5.75 -4.71
CA ALA A 103 7.00 -5.92 -3.44
C ALA A 103 6.22 -6.79 -2.45
N LEU A 104 4.89 -6.63 -2.35
CA LEU A 104 4.03 -7.50 -1.56
C LEU A 104 4.03 -8.93 -2.09
N GLY A 105 3.95 -9.12 -3.42
CA GLY A 105 4.02 -10.44 -4.04
C GLY A 105 5.31 -11.19 -3.68
N VAL A 106 6.46 -10.52 -3.81
CA VAL A 106 7.78 -11.07 -3.43
C VAL A 106 7.83 -11.38 -1.92
N ALA A 107 7.39 -10.43 -1.08
CA ALA A 107 7.39 -10.57 0.36
C ALA A 107 6.55 -11.77 0.82
N PHE A 108 5.30 -11.88 0.33
CA PHE A 108 4.42 -12.99 0.67
C PHE A 108 4.85 -14.34 0.05
N LEU A 109 5.47 -14.33 -1.12
CA LEU A 109 6.08 -15.55 -1.66
C LEU A 109 7.16 -16.07 -0.70
N GLY A 110 8.03 -15.19 -0.20
CA GLY A 110 9.02 -15.54 0.81
C GLY A 110 8.41 -16.08 2.11
N GLU A 111 7.33 -15.46 2.60
CA GLU A 111 6.57 -15.94 3.77
C GLU A 111 6.01 -17.35 3.53
N ARG A 112 5.43 -17.58 2.35
CA ARG A 112 4.85 -18.90 1.98
C ARG A 112 5.94 -19.99 1.86
N LEU A 113 7.07 -19.67 1.28
CA LEU A 113 8.22 -20.59 1.20
C LEU A 113 8.77 -20.93 2.60
N ALA A 114 8.69 -19.99 3.55
CA ALA A 114 9.06 -20.21 4.95
C ALA A 114 7.95 -20.88 5.79
N GLY A 115 6.86 -21.35 5.18
CA GLY A 115 5.76 -22.04 5.85
C GLY A 115 4.82 -21.12 6.66
N ARG A 116 4.93 -19.80 6.50
CA ARG A 116 4.09 -18.83 7.21
C ARG A 116 2.75 -18.61 6.51
N PRO A 117 1.72 -18.10 7.20
CA PRO A 117 0.41 -17.84 6.59
C PRO A 117 0.51 -16.79 5.49
N GLY A 118 -0.37 -16.88 4.50
CA GLY A 118 -0.57 -15.85 3.50
C GLY A 118 -1.36 -14.66 4.05
N ILE A 119 -1.79 -13.78 3.15
CA ILE A 119 -2.65 -12.64 3.46
C ILE A 119 -3.96 -13.15 4.07
N GLN A 120 -4.34 -12.60 5.21
CA GLN A 120 -5.54 -12.97 5.96
C GLN A 120 -6.72 -12.04 5.67
N GLY A 121 -6.46 -10.78 5.36
CA GLY A 121 -7.48 -9.81 4.97
C GLY A 121 -8.05 -10.09 3.58
N SER A 122 -9.29 -9.68 3.39
CA SER A 122 -9.98 -9.85 2.11
C SER A 122 -9.65 -8.70 1.16
N TRP A 123 -9.39 -9.03 -0.10
CA TRP A 123 -9.30 -8.05 -1.18
C TRP A 123 -10.69 -7.71 -1.71
N PRO A 124 -10.96 -6.44 -2.09
CA PRO A 124 -12.25 -6.04 -2.66
C PRO A 124 -12.42 -6.63 -4.06
N ARG A 125 -13.09 -7.78 -4.16
CA ARG A 125 -13.26 -8.51 -5.43
C ARG A 125 -14.22 -7.84 -6.41
N ASN A 126 -15.06 -6.93 -5.93
CA ASN A 126 -16.06 -6.21 -6.73
C ASN A 126 -15.54 -4.87 -7.27
N ASP A 127 -14.26 -4.58 -7.09
CA ASP A 127 -13.63 -3.35 -7.55
C ASP A 127 -12.87 -3.66 -8.85
N ARG A 128 -13.46 -3.32 -9.97
CA ARG A 128 -12.81 -3.49 -11.27
C ARG A 128 -11.71 -2.43 -11.47
N ALA A 129 -10.72 -2.79 -12.25
CA ALA A 129 -9.71 -1.82 -12.66
C ALA A 129 -10.34 -0.67 -13.47
N LEU A 130 -9.87 0.55 -13.22
CA LEU A 130 -10.23 1.73 -13.96
C LEU A 130 -9.45 1.76 -15.30
N SER A 131 -10.13 2.05 -16.40
CA SER A 131 -9.49 2.37 -17.67
C SER A 131 -8.75 3.71 -17.59
N SER A 132 -7.88 4.01 -18.55
CA SER A 132 -7.20 5.31 -18.62
C SER A 132 -8.20 6.47 -18.72
N ALA A 133 -9.23 6.32 -19.55
CA ALA A 133 -10.28 7.33 -19.69
C ALA A 133 -11.06 7.56 -18.38
N GLU A 134 -11.32 6.52 -17.59
CA GLU A 134 -11.99 6.64 -16.31
C GLU A 134 -11.10 7.29 -15.24
N ARG A 135 -9.79 7.07 -15.28
CA ARG A 135 -8.86 7.77 -14.41
C ARG A 135 -8.84 9.28 -14.69
N GLU A 136 -8.78 9.66 -15.98
CA GLU A 136 -8.92 11.08 -16.39
C GLU A 136 -10.29 11.64 -16.01
N GLU A 137 -11.36 10.84 -16.14
CA GLU A 137 -12.70 11.26 -15.75
C GLU A 137 -12.76 11.58 -14.25
N ILE A 138 -12.15 10.77 -13.41
CA ILE A 138 -12.04 11.04 -11.95
C ILE A 138 -11.35 12.38 -11.71
N GLN A 139 -10.17 12.60 -12.30
CA GLN A 139 -9.45 13.88 -12.14
C GLN A 139 -10.28 15.07 -12.62
N ARG A 140 -10.91 14.96 -13.79
CA ARG A 140 -11.76 16.02 -14.36
C ARG A 140 -12.95 16.34 -13.46
N ARG A 141 -13.63 15.33 -12.93
CA ARG A 141 -14.78 15.52 -12.04
C ARG A 141 -14.40 16.08 -10.68
N LEU A 142 -13.24 15.68 -10.13
CA LEU A 142 -12.67 16.28 -8.92
C LEU A 142 -12.31 17.76 -9.16
N ALA A 143 -11.75 18.10 -10.32
CA ALA A 143 -11.44 19.49 -10.69
C ALA A 143 -12.71 20.33 -10.82
N GLN A 144 -13.74 19.83 -11.49
CA GLN A 144 -15.05 20.52 -11.62
C GLN A 144 -15.71 20.81 -10.27
N ARG A 145 -15.44 19.99 -9.24
CA ARG A 145 -15.93 20.15 -7.87
C ARG A 145 -14.98 20.96 -6.97
N GLY A 146 -13.87 21.46 -7.52
CA GLY A 146 -12.88 22.26 -6.79
C GLY A 146 -11.93 21.47 -5.87
N PHE A 147 -11.91 20.13 -5.96
CA PHE A 147 -11.02 19.31 -5.15
C PHE A 147 -9.64 19.09 -5.78
N TYR A 148 -9.49 19.23 -7.11
CA TYR A 148 -8.24 18.94 -7.83
C TYR A 148 -7.82 20.12 -8.70
N GLN A 149 -6.51 20.43 -8.71
CA GLN A 149 -5.93 21.52 -9.50
C GLN A 149 -4.71 21.05 -10.34
N GLY A 150 -4.49 19.74 -10.44
CA GLY A 150 -3.40 19.18 -11.23
C GLY A 150 -3.76 18.91 -12.68
N GLU A 151 -2.83 18.32 -13.42
CA GLU A 151 -3.05 17.88 -14.80
C GLU A 151 -4.02 16.69 -14.86
N ILE A 152 -4.82 16.66 -15.93
CA ILE A 152 -5.74 15.54 -16.20
C ILE A 152 -5.02 14.57 -17.13
N ASP A 153 -4.19 13.71 -16.56
CA ASP A 153 -3.27 12.79 -17.24
C ASP A 153 -3.58 11.30 -16.97
N GLY A 154 -4.59 11.02 -16.13
CA GLY A 154 -4.93 9.67 -15.70
C GLY A 154 -3.90 9.04 -14.76
N LEU A 155 -2.89 9.79 -14.30
CA LEU A 155 -1.89 9.32 -13.34
C LEU A 155 -2.30 9.70 -11.91
N PHE A 156 -2.44 8.71 -11.05
CA PHE A 156 -2.86 8.94 -9.68
C PHE A 156 -1.64 9.11 -8.75
N GLY A 157 -1.13 10.35 -8.71
CA GLY A 157 -0.11 10.77 -7.75
C GLY A 157 -0.70 11.24 -6.42
N SER A 158 0.17 11.77 -5.53
CA SER A 158 -0.24 12.25 -4.20
C SER A 158 -1.33 13.32 -4.26
N ALA A 159 -1.24 14.28 -5.19
CA ALA A 159 -2.23 15.32 -5.36
C ALA A 159 -3.63 14.75 -5.70
N THR A 160 -3.70 13.76 -6.58
CA THR A 160 -4.96 13.09 -6.90
C THR A 160 -5.52 12.34 -5.69
N MET A 161 -4.67 11.61 -4.95
CA MET A 161 -5.09 10.84 -3.77
C MET A 161 -5.59 11.76 -2.64
N GLU A 162 -4.95 12.91 -2.43
CA GLU A 162 -5.39 13.94 -1.48
C GLU A 162 -6.76 14.52 -1.88
N SER A 163 -6.97 14.79 -3.16
CA SER A 163 -8.23 15.29 -3.72
C SER A 163 -9.35 14.26 -3.59
N VAL A 164 -9.06 12.99 -3.85
CA VAL A 164 -9.99 11.87 -3.60
C VAL A 164 -10.35 11.81 -2.12
N SER A 165 -9.38 11.88 -1.22
CA SER A 165 -9.62 11.87 0.23
C SER A 165 -10.47 13.07 0.68
N ALA A 166 -10.24 14.26 0.12
CA ALA A 166 -11.05 15.45 0.40
C ALA A 166 -12.50 15.28 -0.08
N PHE A 167 -12.71 14.77 -1.28
CA PHE A 167 -14.05 14.45 -1.79
C PHE A 167 -14.73 13.37 -0.94
N GLN A 168 -14.05 12.30 -0.60
CA GLN A 168 -14.58 11.23 0.27
C GLN A 168 -15.06 11.80 1.62
N ARG A 169 -14.28 12.72 2.23
CA ARG A 169 -14.71 13.43 3.46
C ARG A 169 -15.99 14.23 3.24
N SER A 170 -16.11 14.93 2.12
CA SER A 170 -17.27 15.78 1.84
C SER A 170 -18.57 14.99 1.69
N ILE A 171 -18.49 13.73 1.29
CA ILE A 171 -19.65 12.83 1.14
C ILE A 171 -19.80 11.83 2.30
N GLY A 172 -18.99 11.98 3.39
CA GLY A 172 -19.14 11.19 4.61
C GLY A 172 -18.67 9.73 4.50
N VAL A 173 -17.81 9.40 3.52
CA VAL A 173 -17.20 8.05 3.41
C VAL A 173 -15.76 8.08 3.91
N THR A 174 -15.20 6.90 4.19
CA THR A 174 -13.82 6.75 4.70
C THR A 174 -12.83 7.43 3.74
N PRO A 175 -12.07 8.44 4.21
CA PRO A 175 -11.21 9.24 3.33
C PRO A 175 -9.84 8.56 3.11
N ASP A 176 -9.83 7.39 2.47
CA ASP A 176 -8.63 6.60 2.22
C ASP A 176 -7.81 7.09 1.02
N GLY A 177 -8.36 8.01 0.24
CA GLY A 177 -7.72 8.56 -0.96
C GLY A 177 -7.61 7.56 -2.11
N TYR A 178 -8.22 6.37 -2.00
CA TYR A 178 -8.09 5.32 -3.00
C TYR A 178 -9.16 5.47 -4.10
N PRO A 179 -8.76 5.71 -5.36
CA PRO A 179 -9.69 5.89 -6.47
C PRO A 179 -10.22 4.54 -6.97
N THR A 180 -11.52 4.35 -6.86
CA THR A 180 -12.22 3.11 -7.25
C THR A 180 -13.27 3.37 -8.32
N SER A 181 -13.78 2.30 -8.96
CA SER A 181 -14.95 2.39 -9.82
C SER A 181 -16.18 2.89 -9.06
N ILE A 182 -16.31 2.53 -7.79
CA ILE A 182 -17.39 3.00 -6.91
C ILE A 182 -17.28 4.52 -6.66
N LEU A 183 -16.05 5.01 -6.44
CA LEU A 183 -15.82 6.46 -6.30
C LEU A 183 -16.22 7.19 -7.59
N LEU A 184 -15.88 6.65 -8.75
CA LEU A 184 -16.28 7.24 -10.04
C LEU A 184 -17.80 7.34 -10.16
N ASP A 185 -18.53 6.31 -9.76
CA ASP A 185 -20.00 6.33 -9.78
C ASP A 185 -20.57 7.39 -8.80
N GLN A 186 -19.91 7.62 -7.65
CA GLN A 186 -20.26 8.72 -6.74
C GLN A 186 -19.98 10.10 -7.35
N LEU A 187 -18.87 10.23 -8.07
CA LEU A 187 -18.52 11.46 -8.78
C LEU A 187 -19.43 11.75 -10.00
N ARG A 188 -20.10 10.76 -10.55
CA ARG A 188 -21.05 10.91 -11.68
C ARG A 188 -22.41 11.42 -11.25
N ARG A 189 -22.76 11.30 -9.99
CA ARG A 189 -24.01 11.83 -9.39
C ARG A 189 -23.92 13.32 -9.11
#